data_b395ed6e685c8894d9f455f5eb7024d4
#
_entry.id   b395ed6e685c8894d9f455f5eb7024d4
#
_cell.length_a   1.000
_cell.length_b   1.000
_cell.length_c   1.000
_cell.angle_alpha   90.00
_cell.angle_beta   90.00
_cell.angle_gamma   90.00
#
_symmetry.space_group_name_H-M   'P 1'
#
loop_
_entity.id
_entity.type
_entity.pdbx_description
1 polymer ?
#
loop_
_entity_poly.entity_id
_entity_poly.type
_entity_poly.pdbx_seq_one_letter_code
_entity_poly.pdbx_strand_id
1 'polypeptide(L)'
;IALRNRYRRSQVSEEMRDEIYPKNILMMGPTGVGKTEIARRLAKLVNAPFVKVEATKFTEVGYVGRDVEGIIRDLVENAIRMVKDEHAARVKVRAEVLAEDRLVSLLTNPPKKPAQNPIDILLGTRNKEPEQSEEEQLKLSGKRSEAEQQLRRGELEDREIQIEVEEAAP
;
A
#
# COMPACT_ATOMS: atom_id res chain seq x y z
N ILE A 1 16.01 19.74 -22.00
CA ILE A 1 15.91 20.99 -21.18
C ILE A 1 14.88 20.79 -20.06
N ALA A 2 13.62 20.42 -20.36
CA ALA A 2 12.55 20.30 -19.37
C ALA A 2 12.90 19.34 -18.21
N LEU A 3 13.37 18.13 -18.50
CA LEU A 3 13.78 17.15 -17.46
C LEU A 3 14.99 17.66 -16.65
N ARG A 4 15.94 18.32 -17.33
CA ARG A 4 17.09 18.92 -16.65
C ARG A 4 16.67 20.04 -15.69
N ASN A 5 15.70 20.87 -16.08
CA ASN A 5 15.19 21.94 -15.21
C ASN A 5 14.46 21.34 -14.01
N ARG A 6 13.71 20.24 -14.18
CA ARG A 6 13.09 19.51 -13.06
C ARG A 6 14.13 18.99 -12.07
N TYR A 7 15.20 18.37 -12.56
CA TYR A 7 16.30 17.91 -11.72
C TYR A 7 16.97 19.08 -10.98
N ARG A 8 17.27 20.17 -11.69
CA ARG A 8 17.86 21.37 -11.05
C ARG A 8 16.96 21.95 -9.98
N ARG A 9 15.64 21.98 -10.22
CA ARG A 9 14.67 22.46 -9.24
C ARG A 9 14.70 21.63 -7.95
N SER A 10 14.98 20.34 -8.00
CA SER A 10 15.09 19.50 -6.81
C SER A 10 16.37 19.73 -6.00
N GLN A 11 17.37 20.41 -6.57
CA GLN A 11 18.68 20.66 -5.95
C GLN A 11 18.82 22.05 -5.34
N VAL A 12 17.85 22.94 -5.57
CA VAL A 12 17.90 24.33 -5.07
C VAL A 12 17.04 24.49 -3.82
N SER A 13 17.30 25.55 -3.04
CA SER A 13 16.52 25.93 -1.88
C SER A 13 15.05 26.20 -2.22
N GLU A 14 14.16 26.14 -1.22
CA GLU A 14 12.73 26.36 -1.44
C GLU A 14 12.42 27.73 -2.05
N GLU A 15 13.14 28.78 -1.62
CA GLU A 15 12.97 30.14 -2.13
C GLU A 15 13.25 30.26 -3.64
N MET A 16 14.31 29.59 -4.13
CA MET A 16 14.64 29.58 -5.55
C MET A 16 13.82 28.56 -6.36
N ARG A 17 13.15 27.63 -5.71
CA ARG A 17 12.38 26.59 -6.38
C ARG A 17 11.20 27.17 -7.17
N ASP A 18 10.61 28.22 -6.68
CA ASP A 18 9.47 28.87 -7.31
C ASP A 18 9.86 29.72 -8.54
N GLU A 19 11.12 30.13 -8.65
CA GLU A 19 11.63 30.82 -9.83
C GLU A 19 11.94 29.89 -11.01
N ILE A 20 12.13 28.58 -10.75
CA ILE A 20 12.48 27.58 -11.76
C ILE A 20 11.22 26.84 -12.22
N TYR A 21 10.53 27.39 -13.21
CA TYR A 21 9.36 26.73 -13.79
C TYR A 21 9.76 25.64 -14.80
N PRO A 22 9.15 24.43 -14.72
CA PRO A 22 9.30 23.43 -15.76
C PRO A 22 8.69 23.97 -17.07
N LYS A 23 9.43 23.86 -18.16
CA LYS A 23 8.94 24.28 -19.49
C LYS A 23 7.97 23.24 -20.06
N ASN A 24 6.91 23.71 -20.72
CA ASN A 24 6.02 22.87 -21.49
C ASN A 24 6.75 22.31 -22.71
N ILE A 25 6.38 21.09 -23.12
CA ILE A 25 6.95 20.43 -24.29
C ILE A 25 5.86 20.33 -25.37
N LEU A 26 6.09 20.95 -26.51
CA LEU A 26 5.25 20.81 -27.69
C LEU A 26 5.85 19.72 -28.58
N MET A 27 5.06 18.66 -28.86
CA MET A 27 5.45 17.56 -29.75
C MET A 27 4.65 17.65 -31.03
N MET A 28 5.34 17.84 -32.17
CA MET A 28 4.74 17.96 -33.49
C MET A 28 5.11 16.76 -34.36
N GLY A 29 4.19 16.34 -35.23
CA GLY A 29 4.40 15.24 -36.15
C GLY A 29 3.09 14.55 -36.52
N PRO A 30 3.08 13.67 -37.55
CA PRO A 30 1.89 12.97 -38.03
C PRO A 30 1.31 12.04 -36.95
N THR A 31 0.08 11.57 -37.17
CA THR A 31 -0.57 10.59 -36.27
C THR A 31 0.17 9.26 -36.34
N GLY A 32 0.25 8.54 -35.22
CA GLY A 32 0.85 7.20 -35.17
C GLY A 32 2.37 7.13 -34.98
N VAL A 33 3.11 8.26 -35.00
CA VAL A 33 4.58 8.26 -34.84
C VAL A 33 5.06 8.06 -33.39
N GLY A 34 4.17 7.78 -32.45
CA GLY A 34 4.55 7.44 -31.07
C GLY A 34 4.70 8.63 -30.11
N LYS A 35 4.19 9.84 -30.44
CA LYS A 35 4.29 11.03 -29.56
C LYS A 35 3.84 10.75 -28.12
N THR A 36 2.68 10.17 -27.95
CA THR A 36 2.11 9.82 -26.64
C THR A 36 2.94 8.78 -25.91
N GLU A 37 3.48 7.79 -26.63
CA GLU A 37 4.32 6.75 -26.03
C GLU A 37 5.65 7.32 -25.52
N ILE A 38 6.25 8.24 -26.27
CA ILE A 38 7.45 8.95 -25.82
C ILE A 38 7.15 9.71 -24.53
N ALA A 39 6.04 10.46 -24.46
CA ALA A 39 5.65 11.19 -23.26
C ALA A 39 5.44 10.26 -22.05
N ARG A 40 4.76 9.13 -22.25
CA ARG A 40 4.54 8.13 -21.20
C ARG A 40 5.85 7.54 -20.69
N ARG A 41 6.76 7.18 -21.58
CA ARG A 41 8.08 6.63 -21.21
C ARG A 41 8.95 7.65 -20.49
N LEU A 42 8.90 8.92 -20.90
CA LEU A 42 9.59 9.99 -20.19
C LEU A 42 9.05 10.19 -18.78
N ALA A 43 7.73 10.17 -18.60
CA ALA A 43 7.12 10.25 -17.27
C ALA A 43 7.55 9.06 -16.39
N LYS A 44 7.55 7.84 -16.93
CA LYS A 44 8.02 6.64 -16.21
C LYS A 44 9.51 6.74 -15.85
N LEU A 45 10.35 7.25 -16.75
CA LEU A 45 11.79 7.40 -16.51
C LEU A 45 12.09 8.32 -15.31
N VAL A 46 11.30 9.38 -15.13
CA VAL A 46 11.47 10.34 -14.04
C VAL A 46 10.55 10.07 -12.85
N ASN A 47 9.88 8.91 -12.82
CA ASN A 47 8.93 8.51 -11.80
C ASN A 47 7.88 9.60 -11.52
N ALA A 48 7.23 10.10 -12.59
CA ALA A 48 6.22 11.15 -12.51
C ALA A 48 4.84 10.60 -12.90
N PRO A 49 3.75 11.07 -12.26
CA PRO A 49 2.41 10.71 -12.66
C PRO A 49 2.12 11.16 -14.10
N PHE A 50 1.36 10.35 -14.83
CA PHE A 50 1.04 10.61 -16.23
C PHE A 50 -0.44 10.36 -16.49
N VAL A 51 -1.11 11.35 -17.07
CA VAL A 51 -2.49 11.26 -17.54
C VAL A 51 -2.54 11.71 -18.99
N LYS A 52 -3.21 10.92 -19.84
CA LYS A 52 -3.51 11.28 -21.22
C LYS A 52 -4.91 11.85 -21.28
N VAL A 53 -5.04 13.07 -21.77
CA VAL A 53 -6.34 13.72 -22.01
C VAL A 53 -6.49 14.13 -23.45
N GLU A 54 -7.74 14.15 -23.93
CA GLU A 54 -8.09 14.67 -25.25
C GLU A 54 -8.73 16.05 -25.04
N ALA A 55 -8.06 17.10 -25.53
CA ALA A 55 -8.48 18.48 -25.31
C ALA A 55 -9.92 18.77 -25.81
N THR A 56 -10.36 18.07 -26.84
CA THR A 56 -11.71 18.21 -27.42
C THR A 56 -12.84 17.72 -26.51
N LYS A 57 -12.51 16.96 -25.44
CA LYS A 57 -13.50 16.48 -24.47
C LYS A 57 -13.73 17.46 -23.30
N PHE A 58 -12.94 18.51 -23.24
CA PHE A 58 -13.04 19.52 -22.20
C PHE A 58 -13.68 20.78 -22.76
N THR A 59 -14.60 21.34 -22.00
CA THR A 59 -15.32 22.56 -22.34
C THR A 59 -15.17 23.60 -21.23
N GLU A 60 -15.38 24.87 -21.57
CA GLU A 60 -15.43 25.93 -20.56
C GLU A 60 -16.63 25.69 -19.60
N VAL A 61 -16.49 26.23 -18.41
CA VAL A 61 -17.48 26.10 -17.33
C VAL A 61 -18.86 26.52 -17.82
N GLY A 62 -19.83 25.61 -17.73
CA GLY A 62 -21.23 25.85 -18.11
C GLY A 62 -21.71 25.18 -19.41
N TYR A 63 -20.82 24.51 -20.15
CA TYR A 63 -21.17 23.71 -21.32
C TYR A 63 -21.10 22.21 -21.03
N VAL A 64 -21.81 21.42 -21.80
CA VAL A 64 -21.81 19.95 -21.69
C VAL A 64 -20.44 19.39 -22.07
N GLY A 65 -19.63 19.03 -21.07
CA GLY A 65 -18.29 18.46 -21.24
C GLY A 65 -17.64 18.16 -19.89
N ARG A 66 -16.46 17.54 -19.93
CA ARG A 66 -15.67 17.33 -18.71
C ARG A 66 -15.02 18.65 -18.27
N ASP A 67 -15.06 18.91 -16.98
CA ASP A 67 -14.40 20.05 -16.36
C ASP A 67 -12.87 19.94 -16.48
N VAL A 68 -12.20 21.04 -16.80
CA VAL A 68 -10.73 21.13 -16.89
C VAL A 68 -10.08 20.79 -15.55
N GLU A 69 -10.71 21.11 -14.44
CA GLU A 69 -10.24 20.76 -13.09
C GLU A 69 -10.18 19.24 -12.87
N GLY A 70 -11.02 18.48 -13.58
CA GLY A 70 -10.97 17.01 -13.57
C GLY A 70 -9.63 16.44 -14.02
N ILE A 71 -8.88 17.15 -14.88
CA ILE A 71 -7.54 16.72 -15.30
C ILE A 71 -6.57 16.67 -14.11
N ILE A 72 -6.64 17.69 -13.26
CA ILE A 72 -5.77 17.77 -12.08
C ILE A 72 -6.18 16.70 -11.06
N ARG A 73 -7.49 16.46 -10.89
CA ARG A 73 -7.99 15.41 -10.02
C ARG A 73 -7.49 14.02 -10.45
N ASP A 74 -7.63 13.69 -11.73
CA ASP A 74 -7.15 12.43 -12.31
C ASP A 74 -5.63 12.29 -12.15
N LEU A 75 -4.87 13.40 -12.28
CA LEU A 75 -3.42 13.40 -12.10
C LEU A 75 -3.02 13.15 -10.63
N VAL A 76 -3.73 13.77 -9.69
CA VAL A 76 -3.51 13.58 -8.24
C VAL A 76 -3.86 12.15 -7.83
N GLU A 77 -4.97 11.61 -8.30
CA GLU A 77 -5.33 10.21 -8.02
C GLU A 77 -4.27 9.23 -8.54
N ASN A 78 -3.74 9.48 -9.73
CA ASN A 78 -2.67 8.67 -10.29
C ASN A 78 -1.38 8.80 -9.45
N ALA A 79 -1.04 10.00 -8.99
CA ALA A 79 0.10 10.23 -8.10
C ALA A 79 -0.06 9.49 -6.76
N ILE A 80 -1.24 9.56 -6.15
CA ILE A 80 -1.55 8.85 -4.90
C ILE A 80 -1.40 7.33 -5.09
N ARG A 81 -1.91 6.79 -6.21
CA ARG A 81 -1.76 5.36 -6.52
C ARG A 81 -0.29 4.97 -6.63
N MET A 82 0.50 5.72 -7.40
CA MET A 82 1.94 5.47 -7.53
C MET A 82 2.66 5.44 -6.19
N VAL A 83 2.38 6.39 -5.31
CA VAL A 83 3.00 6.45 -3.97
C VAL A 83 2.53 5.28 -3.11
N LYS A 84 1.25 4.91 -3.15
CA LYS A 84 0.73 3.74 -2.43
C LYS A 84 1.40 2.44 -2.90
N ASP A 85 1.56 2.25 -4.21
CA ASP A 85 2.21 1.07 -4.78
C ASP A 85 3.69 1.00 -4.37
N GLU A 86 4.38 2.13 -4.37
CA GLU A 86 5.77 2.22 -3.91
C GLU A 86 5.90 1.89 -2.40
N HIS A 87 5.00 2.42 -1.57
CA HIS A 87 4.97 2.09 -0.15
C HIS A 87 4.62 0.63 0.10
N ALA A 88 3.63 0.09 -0.62
CA ALA A 88 3.26 -1.32 -0.52
C ALA A 88 4.44 -2.23 -0.89
N ALA A 89 5.18 -1.91 -1.96
CA ALA A 89 6.36 -2.66 -2.36
C ALA A 89 7.47 -2.64 -1.29
N ARG A 90 7.67 -1.49 -0.62
CA ARG A 90 8.67 -1.38 0.46
C ARG A 90 8.33 -2.22 1.69
N VAL A 91 7.07 -2.30 2.05
CA VAL A 91 6.64 -3.01 3.26
C VAL A 91 6.29 -4.48 3.01
N LYS A 92 6.19 -4.90 1.74
CA LYS A 92 5.73 -6.24 1.35
C LYS A 92 6.49 -7.36 2.05
N VAL A 93 7.82 -7.34 2.01
CA VAL A 93 8.66 -8.38 2.62
C VAL A 93 8.43 -8.46 4.14
N ARG A 94 8.34 -7.30 4.80
CA ARG A 94 8.07 -7.25 6.24
C ARG A 94 6.66 -7.71 6.57
N ALA A 95 5.69 -7.38 5.74
CA ALA A 95 4.30 -7.80 5.89
C ALA A 95 4.15 -9.32 5.72
N GLU A 96 4.86 -9.92 4.77
CA GLU A 96 4.89 -11.38 4.58
C GLU A 96 5.42 -12.08 5.84
N VAL A 97 6.54 -11.64 6.39
CA VAL A 97 7.11 -12.21 7.63
C VAL A 97 6.13 -12.08 8.81
N LEU A 98 5.49 -10.92 8.97
CA LEU A 98 4.51 -10.70 10.04
C LEU A 98 3.24 -11.54 9.83
N ALA A 99 2.82 -11.76 8.59
CA ALA A 99 1.69 -12.61 8.27
C ALA A 99 1.99 -14.08 8.59
N GLU A 100 3.17 -14.58 8.22
CA GLU A 100 3.62 -15.93 8.58
C GLU A 100 3.65 -16.12 10.10
N ASP A 101 4.24 -15.17 10.83
CA ASP A 101 4.31 -15.18 12.29
C ASP A 101 2.92 -15.20 12.94
N ARG A 102 1.97 -14.42 12.40
CA ARG A 102 0.59 -14.39 12.88
C ARG A 102 -0.13 -15.71 12.59
N LEU A 103 0.05 -16.29 11.39
CA LEU A 103 -0.50 -17.59 11.04
C LEU A 103 0.01 -18.70 11.97
N VAL A 104 1.31 -18.76 12.19
CA VAL A 104 1.93 -19.72 13.11
C VAL A 104 1.38 -19.54 14.52
N SER A 105 1.23 -18.31 14.98
CA SER A 105 0.66 -18.02 16.31
C SER A 105 -0.79 -18.48 16.44
N LEU A 106 -1.62 -18.31 15.42
CA LEU A 106 -3.01 -18.75 15.39
C LEU A 106 -3.13 -20.27 15.30
N LEU A 107 -2.21 -20.93 14.60
CA LEU A 107 -2.17 -22.40 14.49
C LEU A 107 -1.74 -23.07 15.79
N THR A 108 -0.82 -22.44 16.52
CA THR A 108 -0.28 -22.98 17.79
C THR A 108 -1.12 -22.60 19.01
N ASN A 109 -1.76 -21.43 18.97
CA ASN A 109 -2.56 -20.90 20.06
C ASN A 109 -3.85 -20.27 19.52
N PRO A 110 -4.83 -21.09 19.11
CA PRO A 110 -6.10 -20.57 18.59
C PRO A 110 -6.74 -19.66 19.65
N PRO A 111 -7.35 -18.55 19.25
CA PRO A 111 -7.98 -17.62 20.17
C PRO A 111 -9.03 -18.38 20.98
N LYS A 112 -8.84 -18.47 22.30
CA LYS A 112 -9.85 -19.01 23.19
C LYS A 112 -11.07 -18.12 23.04
N LYS A 113 -12.21 -18.67 22.61
CA LYS A 113 -13.49 -17.95 22.64
C LYS A 113 -13.62 -17.35 24.03
N PRO A 114 -13.89 -16.06 24.18
CA PRO A 114 -14.07 -15.48 25.50
C PRO A 114 -15.17 -16.27 26.18
N ALA A 115 -14.84 -17.02 27.22
CA ALA A 115 -15.81 -17.64 28.09
C ALA A 115 -16.53 -16.49 28.78
N GLN A 116 -17.63 -16.04 28.18
CA GLN A 116 -18.55 -15.10 28.78
C GLN A 116 -19.31 -15.82 29.90
N ASN A 117 -18.64 -16.02 31.03
CA ASN A 117 -19.36 -16.26 32.27
C ASN A 117 -19.68 -14.87 32.84
N PRO A 118 -20.96 -14.45 32.85
CA PRO A 118 -21.36 -13.15 33.42
C PRO A 118 -20.93 -12.96 34.88
N ILE A 119 -20.66 -14.08 35.56
CA ILE A 119 -20.27 -14.15 36.98
C ILE A 119 -18.80 -13.69 37.18
N ASP A 120 -17.89 -14.00 36.24
CA ASP A 120 -16.47 -13.63 36.35
C ASP A 120 -16.27 -12.12 36.15
N ILE A 121 -17.15 -11.47 35.38
CA ILE A 121 -17.16 -10.01 35.19
C ILE A 121 -17.64 -9.30 36.48
N LEU A 122 -18.59 -9.91 37.19
CA LEU A 122 -19.18 -9.30 38.40
C LEU A 122 -18.27 -9.43 39.61
N LEU A 123 -17.45 -10.48 39.70
CA LEU A 123 -16.55 -10.75 40.80
C LEU A 123 -15.18 -10.06 40.71
N GLY A 124 -14.90 -9.33 39.63
CA GLY A 124 -13.67 -8.56 39.49
C GLY A 124 -12.38 -9.39 39.54
N THR A 125 -12.48 -10.69 39.34
CA THR A 125 -11.32 -11.58 39.21
C THR A 125 -10.63 -11.31 37.90
N ARG A 126 -9.78 -10.25 37.89
CA ARG A 126 -8.77 -10.07 36.85
C ARG A 126 -7.98 -11.37 36.80
N ASN A 127 -8.16 -12.14 35.72
CA ASN A 127 -7.30 -13.26 35.42
C ASN A 127 -5.86 -12.79 35.47
N LYS A 128 -5.14 -13.13 36.56
CA LYS A 128 -3.69 -13.24 36.49
C LYS A 128 -3.42 -14.20 35.33
N GLU A 129 -2.72 -13.73 34.32
CA GLU A 129 -2.15 -14.61 33.31
C GLU A 129 -1.43 -15.74 34.07
N PRO A 130 -1.79 -17.01 33.86
CA PRO A 130 -1.08 -18.10 34.50
C PRO A 130 0.38 -17.99 34.06
N GLU A 131 1.28 -17.87 35.04
CA GLU A 131 2.72 -18.00 34.80
C GLU A 131 2.91 -19.35 34.08
N GLN A 132 3.16 -19.27 32.77
CA GLN A 132 3.38 -20.44 31.93
C GLN A 132 4.63 -21.13 32.44
N SER A 133 4.53 -22.37 32.89
CA SER A 133 5.66 -23.16 33.35
C SER A 133 6.67 -23.30 32.20
N GLU A 134 7.96 -23.39 32.54
CA GLU A 134 9.04 -23.54 31.54
C GLU A 134 8.79 -24.73 30.59
N GLU A 135 8.15 -25.79 31.07
CA GLU A 135 7.76 -26.95 30.26
C GLU A 135 6.66 -26.63 29.22
N GLU A 136 5.72 -25.73 29.55
CA GLU A 136 4.69 -25.30 28.60
C GLU A 136 5.26 -24.40 27.51
N GLN A 137 6.19 -23.53 27.88
CA GLN A 137 6.90 -22.68 26.92
C GLN A 137 7.76 -23.54 25.94
N LEU A 138 8.41 -24.58 26.43
CA LEU A 138 9.20 -25.49 25.61
C LEU A 138 8.33 -26.29 24.64
N LYS A 139 7.17 -26.77 25.09
CA LYS A 139 6.19 -27.46 24.23
C LYS A 139 5.57 -26.50 23.18
N LEU A 140 5.35 -25.25 23.55
CA LEU A 140 4.81 -24.24 22.64
C LEU A 140 5.82 -23.86 21.55
N SER A 141 7.10 -23.73 21.93
CA SER A 141 8.18 -23.45 20.96
C SER A 141 8.39 -24.61 19.97
N GLY A 142 8.28 -25.87 20.41
CA GLY A 142 8.32 -27.03 19.53
C GLY A 142 7.17 -27.05 18.52
N LYS A 143 5.92 -26.82 18.97
CA LYS A 143 4.76 -26.73 18.09
C LYS A 143 4.86 -25.57 17.09
N ARG A 144 5.46 -24.44 17.51
CA ARG A 144 5.67 -23.29 16.64
C ARG A 144 6.63 -23.61 15.50
N SER A 145 7.76 -24.27 15.82
CA SER A 145 8.75 -24.71 14.82
C SER A 145 8.17 -25.74 13.83
N GLU A 146 7.35 -26.67 14.31
CA GLU A 146 6.66 -27.64 13.45
C GLU A 146 5.65 -26.95 12.51
N ALA A 147 4.85 -26.01 13.04
CA ALA A 147 3.88 -25.26 12.25
C ALA A 147 4.57 -24.39 11.18
N GLU A 148 5.72 -23.76 11.50
CA GLU A 148 6.52 -23.02 10.53
C GLU A 148 7.04 -23.90 9.39
N GLN A 149 7.52 -25.11 9.72
CA GLN A 149 8.00 -26.06 8.72
C GLN A 149 6.88 -26.57 7.82
N GLN A 150 5.71 -26.90 8.39
CA GLN A 150 4.53 -27.33 7.64
C GLN A 150 4.00 -26.24 6.72
N LEU A 151 4.00 -24.98 7.20
CA LEU A 151 3.60 -23.82 6.40
C LEU A 151 4.54 -23.63 5.19
N ARG A 152 5.86 -23.71 5.40
CA ARG A 152 6.85 -23.59 4.32
C ARG A 152 6.81 -24.76 3.32
N ARG A 153 6.35 -25.92 3.73
CA ARG A 153 6.15 -27.09 2.84
C ARG A 153 4.83 -27.07 2.09
N GLY A 154 3.93 -26.12 2.39
CA GLY A 154 2.59 -26.06 1.79
C GLY A 154 1.62 -27.14 2.29
N GLU A 155 1.92 -27.80 3.39
CA GLU A 155 1.09 -28.88 3.94
C GLU A 155 -0.20 -28.35 4.60
N LEU A 156 -0.29 -27.03 4.80
CA LEU A 156 -1.41 -26.37 5.50
C LEU A 156 -2.28 -25.52 4.58
N GLU A 157 -2.13 -25.61 3.25
CA GLU A 157 -2.86 -24.76 2.29
C GLU A 157 -4.39 -24.96 2.36
N ASP A 158 -4.85 -26.18 2.64
CA ASP A 158 -6.28 -26.50 2.75
C ASP A 158 -6.87 -26.25 4.14
N ARG A 159 -6.06 -25.74 5.10
CA ARG A 159 -6.52 -25.55 6.47
C ARG A 159 -7.17 -24.19 6.65
N GLU A 160 -8.45 -24.19 7.02
CA GLU A 160 -9.20 -22.97 7.35
C GLU A 160 -8.86 -22.46 8.75
N ILE A 161 -8.62 -21.13 8.85
CA ILE A 161 -8.35 -20.44 10.11
C ILE A 161 -9.32 -19.26 10.24
N GLN A 162 -9.87 -19.06 11.45
CA GLN A 162 -10.67 -17.87 11.76
C GLN A 162 -9.75 -16.74 12.20
N ILE A 163 -9.82 -15.61 11.52
CA ILE A 163 -9.03 -14.42 11.82
C ILE A 163 -9.99 -13.27 12.14
N GLU A 164 -9.77 -12.61 13.27
CA GLU A 164 -10.41 -11.33 13.57
C GLU A 164 -9.63 -10.22 12.84
N VAL A 165 -10.30 -9.50 11.96
CA VAL A 165 -9.75 -8.37 11.21
C VAL A 165 -10.44 -7.11 11.68
N GLU A 166 -9.67 -6.13 12.15
CA GLU A 166 -10.18 -4.78 12.34
C GLU A 166 -10.42 -4.15 10.97
N GLU A 167 -11.68 -3.82 10.66
CA GLU A 167 -11.97 -3.00 9.48
C GLU A 167 -11.33 -1.63 9.68
N ALA A 168 -10.37 -1.29 8.80
CA ALA A 168 -9.89 0.08 8.73
C ALA A 168 -11.07 0.98 8.39
N ALA A 169 -11.37 1.94 9.25
CA ALA A 169 -12.40 2.94 9.00
C ALA A 169 -12.15 3.63 7.65
N PRO A 170 -13.20 3.89 6.86
CA PRO A 170 -13.10 4.47 5.53
C PRO A 170 -12.45 5.87 5.50
#